data_5672487972decab1f5449dbb6a5476e8
#
_entry.id   5672487972decab1f5449dbb6a5476e8
#
_cell.length_a   1.000
_cell.length_b   1.000
_cell.length_c   1.000
_cell.angle_alpha   90.00
_cell.angle_beta   90.00
_cell.angle_gamma   90.00
#
_symmetry.space_group_name_H-M   'P 1'
#
loop_
_entity.id
_entity.type
_entity.pdbx_description
1 polymer ?
#
loop_
_entity_poly.entity_id
_entity_poly.type
_entity_poly.pdbx_seq_one_letter_code
_entity_poly.pdbx_strand_id
1 'polypeptide(L)' 'MPLVHVELIEGRSQEQLKQLVADITDAVTKNTGAPAEHVHVILDEMRKDCYAVAGVLKSDEK' A
#
# COMPACT_ATOMS: atom_id res chain seq x y z
N MET A 1 3.37 -16.56 4.65
CA MET A 1 4.39 -15.56 4.51
C MET A 1 4.88 -15.66 3.12
N PRO A 2 4.75 -14.80 2.18
CA PRO A 2 5.31 -13.46 2.28
C PRO A 2 4.39 -12.42 2.89
N LEU A 3 5.00 -11.30 3.29
CA LEU A 3 4.31 -10.15 3.85
C LEU A 3 4.76 -8.91 3.07
N VAL A 4 3.79 -8.16 2.58
CA VAL A 4 4.05 -6.91 1.85
C VAL A 4 3.39 -5.77 2.60
N HIS A 5 4.15 -4.73 2.86
CA HIS A 5 3.64 -3.54 3.56
C HIS A 5 3.76 -2.34 2.62
N VAL A 6 2.65 -1.70 2.32
CA VAL A 6 2.61 -0.53 1.45
C VAL A 6 2.14 0.66 2.26
N GLU A 7 2.95 1.70 2.29
CA GLU A 7 2.57 2.97 2.93
C GLU A 7 2.21 3.96 1.84
N LEU A 8 1.07 4.59 1.98
CA LEU A 8 0.59 5.53 0.97
C LEU A 8 -0.30 6.57 1.62
N ILE A 9 -0.41 7.71 0.96
CA ILE A 9 -1.27 8.80 1.44
C ILE A 9 -2.72 8.45 1.14
N GLU A 10 -3.61 8.76 2.06
CA GLU A 10 -5.05 8.55 1.88
C GLU A 10 -5.56 9.33 0.66
N GLY A 11 -6.69 8.92 0.12
CA GLY A 11 -7.35 9.61 -0.97
C GLY A 11 -7.75 8.73 -2.13
N ARG A 12 -7.33 7.45 -2.12
CA ARG A 12 -7.69 6.52 -3.17
C ARG A 12 -9.02 5.86 -2.85
N SER A 13 -9.77 5.48 -3.89
CA SER A 13 -11.04 4.79 -3.68
C SER A 13 -10.81 3.38 -3.16
N GLN A 14 -11.84 2.82 -2.53
CA GLN A 14 -11.77 1.44 -2.05
C GLN A 14 -11.51 0.48 -3.21
N GLU A 15 -12.05 0.76 -4.39
CA GLU A 15 -11.83 -0.09 -5.55
C GLU A 15 -10.39 -0.05 -6.03
N GLN A 16 -9.76 1.13 -5.97
CA GLN A 16 -8.34 1.23 -6.31
C GLN A 16 -7.48 0.42 -5.34
N LEU A 17 -7.82 0.47 -4.05
CA LEU A 17 -7.09 -0.28 -3.04
C LEU A 17 -7.28 -1.79 -3.22
N LYS A 18 -8.49 -2.22 -3.56
CA LYS A 18 -8.76 -3.62 -3.83
C LYS A 18 -7.94 -4.14 -5.02
N GLN A 19 -7.88 -3.33 -6.09
CA GLN A 19 -7.11 -3.73 -7.26
C GLN A 19 -5.62 -3.78 -6.93
N LEU A 20 -5.16 -2.82 -6.14
CA LEU A 20 -3.76 -2.78 -5.73
C LEU A 20 -3.35 -4.05 -4.99
N VAL A 21 -4.14 -4.48 -3.99
CA VAL A 21 -3.80 -5.69 -3.23
C VAL A 21 -3.90 -6.94 -4.10
N ALA A 22 -4.84 -6.96 -5.05
CA ALA A 22 -4.96 -8.10 -5.97
C ALA A 22 -3.72 -8.21 -6.86
N ASP A 23 -3.27 -7.08 -7.41
CA ASP A 23 -2.11 -7.06 -8.29
C ASP A 23 -0.82 -7.42 -7.53
N ILE A 24 -0.68 -6.91 -6.30
CA ILE A 24 0.49 -7.24 -5.47
C ILE A 24 0.51 -8.73 -5.15
N THR A 25 -0.63 -9.28 -4.78
CA THR A 25 -0.73 -10.71 -4.48
C THR A 25 -0.34 -11.55 -5.69
N ASP A 26 -0.85 -11.19 -6.87
CA ASP A 26 -0.52 -11.91 -8.10
C ASP A 26 0.98 -11.85 -8.40
N ALA A 27 1.58 -10.69 -8.22
CA ALA A 27 3.01 -10.53 -8.47
C ALA A 27 3.83 -11.38 -7.52
N VAL A 28 3.44 -11.44 -6.26
CA VAL A 28 4.17 -12.23 -5.27
C VAL A 28 4.02 -13.72 -5.56
N THR A 29 2.82 -14.19 -5.85
CA THR A 29 2.61 -15.62 -6.13
C THR A 29 3.35 -16.03 -7.40
N LYS A 30 3.32 -15.18 -8.41
CA LYS A 30 3.98 -15.45 -9.69
C LYS A 30 5.49 -15.57 -9.54
N ASN A 31 6.09 -14.73 -8.71
CA ASN A 31 7.54 -14.64 -8.62
C ASN A 31 8.14 -15.49 -7.50
N THR A 32 7.40 -15.84 -6.47
CA THR A 32 7.91 -16.61 -5.35
C THR A 32 7.37 -18.03 -5.31
N GLY A 33 6.28 -18.29 -6.01
CA GLY A 33 5.62 -19.60 -5.95
C GLY A 33 4.76 -19.80 -4.72
N ALA A 34 4.66 -18.80 -3.83
CA ALA A 34 3.81 -18.92 -2.65
C ALA A 34 2.34 -18.92 -3.06
N PRO A 35 1.50 -19.77 -2.45
CA PRO A 35 0.06 -19.74 -2.72
C PRO A 35 -0.56 -18.42 -2.22
N ALA A 36 -1.61 -17.97 -2.91
CA ALA A 36 -2.23 -16.67 -2.60
C ALA A 36 -2.66 -16.57 -1.14
N GLU A 37 -3.14 -17.65 -0.56
CA GLU A 37 -3.62 -17.63 0.83
C GLU A 37 -2.50 -17.42 1.84
N HIS A 38 -1.24 -17.53 1.43
CA HIS A 38 -0.09 -17.26 2.29
C HIS A 38 0.45 -15.83 2.11
N VAL A 39 -0.07 -15.08 1.14
CA VAL A 39 0.41 -13.72 0.87
C VAL A 39 -0.40 -12.72 1.70
N HIS A 40 0.30 -11.97 2.53
CA HIS A 40 -0.33 -10.94 3.36
C HIS A 40 0.08 -9.57 2.84
N VAL A 41 -0.91 -8.71 2.59
CA VAL A 41 -0.65 -7.36 2.12
C VAL A 41 -1.27 -6.38 3.11
N ILE A 42 -0.46 -5.48 3.62
CA ILE A 42 -0.91 -4.45 4.55
C ILE A 42 -0.84 -3.11 3.84
N LEU A 43 -1.96 -2.39 3.82
CA LEU A 43 -2.01 -1.03 3.29
C LEU A 43 -2.10 -0.09 4.49
N ASP A 44 -1.10 0.77 4.63
CA ASP A 44 -1.05 1.74 5.71
C ASP A 44 -1.32 3.11 5.12
N GLU A 45 -2.57 3.55 5.19
CA GLU A 45 -2.97 4.85 4.66
C GLU A 45 -2.66 5.94 5.66
N MET A 46 -1.91 6.94 5.22
CA MET A 46 -1.49 8.06 6.08
C MET A 46 -2.27 9.31 5.75
N ARG A 47 -2.62 10.06 6.78
CA ARG A 47 -3.23 11.37 6.61
C ARG A 47 -2.16 12.34 6.07
N LYS A 48 -2.62 13.32 5.29
CA LYS A 48 -1.71 14.33 4.73
C LYS A 48 -1.01 15.14 5.82
N ASP A 49 -1.62 15.25 6.98
CA ASP A 49 -1.03 15.99 8.11
C ASP A 49 -0.13 15.10 8.97
N CYS A 50 0.17 13.89 8.50
CA CYS A 50 1.06 12.95 9.19
C CYS A 50 2.23 12.49 8.32
N TYR A 51 2.41 13.12 7.15
CA TYR A 51 3.49 12.78 6.24
C TYR A 51 4.21 14.04 5.81
N ALA A 52 5.52 14.07 6.00
CA ALA A 52 6.32 15.25 5.72
C ALA A 52 7.57 14.88 4.93
N VAL A 53 7.99 15.80 4.08
CA VAL A 53 9.25 15.69 3.36
C VAL A 53 9.99 16.99 3.58
N ALA A 54 11.28 16.91 3.93
CA ALA A 54 12.13 18.06 4.20
C ALA A 54 11.51 19.01 5.23
N GLY A 55 10.79 18.44 6.21
CA GLY A 55 10.20 19.21 7.28
C GLY A 55 8.90 19.90 6.95
N VAL A 56 8.32 19.63 5.76
CA VAL A 56 7.06 20.23 5.34
C VAL A 56 6.00 19.16 5.23
N LEU A 57 4.90 19.31 5.96
CA LEU A 57 3.79 18.38 5.91
C LEU A 57 3.10 18.46 4.56
N LYS A 58 2.63 17.33 4.07
CA LYS A 58 1.89 17.27 2.81
C LYS A 58 0.67 18.17 2.82
N SER A 59 0.00 18.29 3.97
CA SER A 59 -1.17 19.14 4.13
C SER A 59 -0.83 20.63 3.99
N ASP A 60 0.44 21.00 4.16
CA ASP A 60 0.89 22.40 4.06
C ASP A 60 1.47 22.73 2.70
N GLU A 61 1.54 21.78 1.79
CA GLU A 61 1.98 22.04 0.42
C GLU A 61 0.93 22.84 -0.35
N LYS A 62 1.40 23.75 -1.14
CA LYS A 62 0.52 24.58 -1.97
C LYS A 62 0.50 24.10 -3.41
#